data_a3d10c22c623469570a52cd4030a98fb
#
_entry.id   a3d10c22c623469570a52cd4030a98fb
#
_cell.length_a   1.000
_cell.length_b   1.000
_cell.length_c   1.000
_cell.angle_alpha   90.00
_cell.angle_beta   90.00
_cell.angle_gamma   90.00
#
_symmetry.space_group_name_H-M   'P 1'
#
loop_
_entity.id
_entity.type
_entity.pdbx_description
1 polymer ?
#
loop_
_entity_poly.entity_id
_entity_poly.type
_entity_poly.pdbx_seq_one_letter_code
_entity_poly.pdbx_strand_id
1 'polypeptide(L)'
;MNALYAGVMTLPQLALSSLAIGLAIGVGLSLLVVWAYRARARAEEETSMTIPPGITDVLRSMDDAACVVDVSGLVLATSKAAARFGIEVGSTLENPELRQLVRGVRSTGETATESLRITRGGLSLDPRLVSARASAIGTRLVLLIIRDVTEQERLDQMRRDFVANTSHELKTPVGAVSLLAEAIESAADDPAQVRAFASRISAEAGRLGQLTGRIMSLSRLQAEDGLTEVAPVSIDEVIASSIEAHVVQADSAGVELARGGDRGVWVRGDAQILIEAVGNLIANAIVYSPRGSRVGVGVKADDDVVEIAVSDQGIGIAEADRERIFERFYRADEARSRRTGGTGLGLSIVKHATQRHGGEVRLWSRPGRGSTFTIRLPRIDAPANTGQGKKSKKKRARKAVPATGATRVRNGETA
;
A
#
# COMPACT_ATOMS: atom_id res chain seq x y z
N MET A 1 -48.88 89.89 33.78
CA MET A 1 -48.30 90.88 32.84
C MET A 1 -46.82 90.52 32.71
N ASN A 2 -46.43 89.69 31.78
CA ASN A 2 -45.07 89.65 31.23
C ASN A 2 -45.08 88.98 29.86
N ALA A 3 -44.65 89.75 28.92
CA ALA A 3 -44.81 89.66 27.53
C ALA A 3 -43.97 88.47 26.94
N LEU A 4 -44.61 87.87 25.93
CA LEU A 4 -43.94 87.04 24.90
C LEU A 4 -42.90 87.87 24.13
N TYR A 5 -41.62 87.66 24.40
CA TYR A 5 -40.56 87.97 23.43
C TYR A 5 -40.45 86.85 22.41
N ALA A 6 -41.22 86.96 21.33
CA ALA A 6 -40.94 86.25 20.11
C ALA A 6 -39.61 86.83 19.55
N GLY A 7 -38.52 86.09 19.66
CA GLY A 7 -37.24 86.49 19.09
C GLY A 7 -37.34 86.55 17.57
N VAL A 8 -37.47 87.76 17.04
CA VAL A 8 -37.38 88.02 15.59
C VAL A 8 -35.96 87.73 15.19
N MET A 9 -35.75 86.62 14.48
CA MET A 9 -34.44 86.27 13.90
C MET A 9 -33.96 87.42 13.02
N THR A 10 -32.75 87.88 13.25
CA THR A 10 -32.10 88.84 12.41
C THR A 10 -31.86 88.32 11.01
N LEU A 11 -31.95 89.15 9.96
CA LEU A 11 -31.70 88.77 8.57
C LEU A 11 -30.39 87.88 8.36
N PRO A 12 -29.25 88.14 9.01
CA PRO A 12 -28.08 87.32 8.90
C PRO A 12 -28.26 85.96 9.57
N GLN A 13 -29.01 85.81 10.65
CA GLN A 13 -29.31 84.52 11.32
C GLN A 13 -30.25 83.63 10.47
N LEU A 14 -31.21 84.24 9.76
CA LEU A 14 -32.06 83.54 8.79
C LEU A 14 -31.24 83.06 7.57
N ALA A 15 -30.30 83.86 7.08
CA ALA A 15 -29.44 83.49 5.99
C ALA A 15 -28.48 82.34 6.38
N LEU A 16 -27.90 82.35 7.59
CA LEU A 16 -27.04 81.31 8.11
C LEU A 16 -27.80 80.00 8.36
N SER A 17 -29.00 80.07 8.91
CA SER A 17 -29.84 78.86 9.14
C SER A 17 -30.31 78.24 7.83
N SER A 18 -30.72 79.05 6.83
CA SER A 18 -31.07 78.50 5.51
C SER A 18 -29.89 77.90 4.76
N LEU A 19 -28.69 78.49 4.88
CA LEU A 19 -27.45 77.89 4.34
C LEU A 19 -27.09 76.58 5.02
N ALA A 20 -27.20 76.54 6.37
CA ALA A 20 -26.94 75.34 7.13
C ALA A 20 -27.92 74.20 6.81
N ILE A 21 -29.21 74.49 6.68
CA ILE A 21 -30.24 73.54 6.26
C ILE A 21 -30.01 73.08 4.83
N GLY A 22 -29.69 74.00 3.91
CA GLY A 22 -29.38 73.66 2.52
C GLY A 22 -28.15 72.73 2.41
N LEU A 23 -27.10 73.03 3.20
CA LEU A 23 -25.90 72.19 3.28
C LEU A 23 -26.22 70.79 3.86
N ALA A 24 -27.00 70.71 4.94
CA ALA A 24 -27.40 69.43 5.57
C ALA A 24 -28.25 68.58 4.63
N ILE A 25 -29.19 69.20 3.90
CA ILE A 25 -30.00 68.51 2.89
C ILE A 25 -29.13 68.07 1.73
N GLY A 26 -28.19 68.87 1.24
CA GLY A 26 -27.28 68.52 0.16
C GLY A 26 -26.36 67.34 0.52
N VAL A 27 -25.78 67.37 1.73
CA VAL A 27 -24.98 66.29 2.26
C VAL A 27 -25.81 65.01 2.45
N GLY A 28 -27.02 65.14 3.03
CA GLY A 28 -27.95 64.02 3.20
C GLY A 28 -28.35 63.37 1.87
N LEU A 29 -28.67 64.16 0.86
CA LEU A 29 -29.02 63.67 -0.47
C LEU A 29 -27.80 62.96 -1.15
N SER A 30 -26.64 63.60 -1.04
CA SER A 30 -25.38 63.00 -1.57
C SER A 30 -25.07 61.68 -0.94
N LEU A 31 -25.18 61.55 0.39
CA LEU A 31 -24.95 60.26 1.12
C LEU A 31 -26.00 59.22 0.71
N LEU A 32 -27.24 59.60 0.52
CA LEU A 32 -28.34 58.75 0.10
C LEU A 32 -28.12 58.21 -1.32
N VAL A 33 -27.67 59.07 -2.24
CA VAL A 33 -27.30 58.68 -3.61
C VAL A 33 -26.11 57.72 -3.61
N VAL A 34 -25.06 58.02 -2.83
CA VAL A 34 -23.89 57.12 -2.69
C VAL A 34 -24.28 55.77 -2.07
N TRP A 35 -25.16 55.80 -1.06
CA TRP A 35 -25.68 54.60 -0.44
C TRP A 35 -26.52 53.75 -1.42
N ALA A 36 -27.44 54.39 -2.15
CA ALA A 36 -28.27 53.76 -3.16
C ALA A 36 -27.44 53.15 -4.30
N TYR A 37 -26.40 53.86 -4.75
CA TYR A 37 -25.49 53.38 -5.77
C TYR A 37 -24.69 52.16 -5.29
N ARG A 38 -24.16 52.22 -4.03
CA ARG A 38 -23.45 51.08 -3.42
C ARG A 38 -24.37 49.90 -3.15
N ALA A 39 -25.61 50.14 -2.72
CA ALA A 39 -26.61 49.09 -2.51
C ALA A 39 -26.98 48.42 -3.84
N ARG A 40 -27.12 49.18 -4.91
CA ARG A 40 -27.38 48.65 -6.26
C ARG A 40 -26.19 47.87 -6.81
N ALA A 41 -24.97 48.36 -6.66
CA ALA A 41 -23.77 47.68 -7.09
C ALA A 41 -23.59 46.32 -6.35
N ARG A 42 -23.86 46.29 -5.03
CA ARG A 42 -23.86 45.02 -4.26
C ARG A 42 -24.96 44.06 -4.72
N ALA A 43 -26.17 44.55 -4.99
CA ALA A 43 -27.26 43.74 -5.51
C ALA A 43 -26.97 43.20 -6.92
N GLU A 44 -26.28 43.94 -7.76
CA GLU A 44 -25.82 43.50 -9.09
C GLU A 44 -24.69 42.44 -8.98
N GLU A 45 -23.73 42.60 -8.05
CA GLU A 45 -22.69 41.58 -7.76
C GLU A 45 -23.31 40.31 -7.20
N GLU A 46 -24.26 40.38 -6.28
CA GLU A 46 -24.97 39.24 -5.69
C GLU A 46 -25.89 38.52 -6.70
N THR A 47 -26.31 39.18 -7.76
CA THR A 47 -27.25 38.63 -8.77
C THR A 47 -26.55 38.16 -10.03
N SER A 48 -25.27 38.43 -10.18
CA SER A 48 -24.46 38.09 -11.35
C SER A 48 -24.20 36.55 -11.37
N MET A 49 -24.58 35.90 -12.48
CA MET A 49 -24.18 34.51 -12.80
C MET A 49 -22.76 34.44 -13.33
N THR A 50 -22.03 35.53 -13.33
CA THR A 50 -20.68 35.63 -13.86
C THR A 50 -19.71 35.06 -12.82
N ILE A 51 -18.89 34.09 -13.24
CA ILE A 51 -17.84 33.54 -12.38
C ILE A 51 -16.90 34.69 -11.97
N PRO A 52 -16.61 34.89 -10.67
CA PRO A 52 -15.66 35.91 -10.23
C PRO A 52 -14.33 35.80 -10.99
N PRO A 53 -13.75 36.92 -11.44
CA PRO A 53 -12.48 36.91 -12.16
C PRO A 53 -11.38 36.23 -11.34
N GLY A 54 -10.62 35.33 -11.96
CA GLY A 54 -9.56 34.58 -11.32
C GLY A 54 -9.95 33.13 -10.86
N ILE A 55 -11.23 32.83 -10.61
CA ILE A 55 -11.65 31.47 -10.23
C ILE A 55 -11.34 30.48 -11.37
N THR A 56 -11.56 30.86 -12.61
CA THR A 56 -11.27 30.00 -13.77
C THR A 56 -9.77 29.68 -13.88
N ASP A 57 -8.89 30.61 -13.56
CA ASP A 57 -7.44 30.40 -13.61
C ASP A 57 -6.98 29.52 -12.45
N VAL A 58 -7.56 29.70 -11.27
CA VAL A 58 -7.32 28.80 -10.12
C VAL A 58 -7.76 27.38 -10.45
N LEU A 59 -8.97 27.20 -11.00
CA LEU A 59 -9.45 25.87 -11.39
C LEU A 59 -8.54 25.20 -12.42
N ARG A 60 -8.02 25.95 -13.40
CA ARG A 60 -7.10 25.41 -14.40
C ARG A 60 -5.77 24.94 -13.84
N SER A 61 -5.32 25.55 -12.74
CA SER A 61 -4.07 25.19 -12.06
C SER A 61 -4.23 24.07 -11.04
N MET A 62 -5.46 23.65 -10.72
CA MET A 62 -5.73 22.59 -9.75
C MET A 62 -5.49 21.20 -10.34
N ASP A 63 -4.82 20.33 -9.59
CA ASP A 63 -4.65 18.91 -9.90
C ASP A 63 -5.89 18.09 -9.53
N ASP A 64 -6.66 18.54 -8.52
CA ASP A 64 -7.92 17.92 -8.14
C ASP A 64 -9.02 18.24 -9.17
N ALA A 65 -9.97 17.32 -9.32
CA ALA A 65 -11.16 17.58 -10.11
C ALA A 65 -12.04 18.62 -9.39
N ALA A 66 -12.27 19.75 -10.02
CA ALA A 66 -13.08 20.81 -9.46
C ALA A 66 -13.96 21.45 -10.53
N CYS A 67 -15.16 21.87 -10.15
CA CYS A 67 -16.06 22.61 -11.02
C CYS A 67 -16.89 23.64 -10.25
N VAL A 68 -17.32 24.68 -10.95
CA VAL A 68 -18.31 25.63 -10.46
C VAL A 68 -19.62 25.35 -11.14
N VAL A 69 -20.66 25.17 -10.35
CA VAL A 69 -22.03 24.91 -10.82
C VAL A 69 -22.97 26.03 -10.39
N ASP A 70 -23.95 26.30 -11.22
CA ASP A 70 -24.98 27.27 -10.95
C ASP A 70 -26.17 26.66 -10.17
N VAL A 71 -27.23 27.45 -10.00
CA VAL A 71 -28.48 27.04 -9.32
C VAL A 71 -29.24 25.95 -10.04
N SER A 72 -29.04 25.76 -11.34
CA SER A 72 -29.67 24.73 -12.16
C SER A 72 -28.86 23.41 -12.17
N GLY A 73 -27.64 23.46 -11.65
CA GLY A 73 -26.69 22.35 -11.72
C GLY A 73 -25.87 22.32 -13.02
N LEU A 74 -25.94 23.44 -13.78
CA LEU A 74 -25.12 23.65 -14.97
C LEU A 74 -23.67 23.93 -14.57
N VAL A 75 -22.72 23.26 -15.19
CA VAL A 75 -21.30 23.47 -14.98
C VAL A 75 -20.80 24.66 -15.77
N LEU A 76 -20.35 25.69 -15.07
CA LEU A 76 -19.89 26.94 -15.67
C LEU A 76 -18.38 26.97 -15.92
N ALA A 77 -17.60 26.31 -15.06
CA ALA A 77 -16.15 26.18 -15.20
C ALA A 77 -15.66 24.87 -14.58
N THR A 78 -14.55 24.35 -15.10
CA THR A 78 -13.96 23.08 -14.62
C THR A 78 -12.44 23.15 -14.58
N SER A 79 -11.82 22.31 -13.72
CA SER A 79 -10.42 21.94 -13.81
C SER A 79 -10.20 20.91 -14.92
N LYS A 80 -8.95 20.74 -15.37
CA LYS A 80 -8.59 19.69 -16.34
C LYS A 80 -8.90 18.28 -15.82
N ALA A 81 -8.75 18.07 -14.50
CA ALA A 81 -8.99 16.80 -13.87
C ALA A 81 -10.47 16.40 -13.80
N ALA A 82 -11.41 17.37 -13.88
CA ALA A 82 -12.86 17.13 -13.82
C ALA A 82 -13.37 16.26 -14.98
N ALA A 83 -12.72 16.33 -16.15
CA ALA A 83 -13.04 15.50 -17.31
C ALA A 83 -12.91 13.98 -17.00
N ARG A 84 -12.07 13.60 -16.03
CA ARG A 84 -11.94 12.20 -15.58
C ARG A 84 -13.23 11.67 -14.95
N PHE A 85 -14.10 12.56 -14.48
CA PHE A 85 -15.40 12.25 -13.87
C PHE A 85 -16.58 12.59 -14.79
N GLY A 86 -16.33 12.86 -16.09
CA GLY A 86 -17.36 13.21 -17.06
C GLY A 86 -17.96 14.60 -16.83
N ILE A 87 -17.26 15.50 -16.12
CA ILE A 87 -17.75 16.85 -15.82
C ILE A 87 -17.12 17.82 -16.81
N GLU A 88 -17.96 18.38 -17.68
CA GLU A 88 -17.56 19.33 -18.73
C GLU A 88 -18.33 20.64 -18.62
N VAL A 89 -17.72 21.71 -19.10
CA VAL A 89 -18.39 23.04 -19.14
C VAL A 89 -19.63 22.97 -20.04
N GLY A 90 -20.74 23.48 -19.56
CA GLY A 90 -22.03 23.46 -20.27
C GLY A 90 -22.84 22.17 -20.08
N SER A 91 -22.29 21.15 -19.41
CA SER A 91 -23.03 19.96 -19.00
C SER A 91 -23.72 20.14 -17.64
N THR A 92 -24.64 19.26 -17.31
CA THR A 92 -25.20 19.15 -15.95
C THR A 92 -24.54 18.00 -15.21
N LEU A 93 -24.43 18.09 -13.88
CA LEU A 93 -23.90 17.01 -13.06
C LEU A 93 -24.78 15.75 -13.23
N GLU A 94 -24.24 14.66 -13.79
CA GLU A 94 -24.98 13.42 -14.03
C GLU A 94 -25.22 12.63 -12.74
N ASN A 95 -24.23 12.63 -11.83
CA ASN A 95 -24.30 11.85 -10.59
C ASN A 95 -25.34 12.46 -9.62
N PRO A 96 -26.35 11.69 -9.17
CA PRO A 96 -27.43 12.16 -8.32
C PRO A 96 -26.94 12.59 -6.92
N GLU A 97 -25.93 11.92 -6.37
CA GLU A 97 -25.38 12.21 -5.05
C GLU A 97 -24.62 13.56 -5.07
N LEU A 98 -23.82 13.84 -6.10
CA LEU A 98 -23.18 15.14 -6.28
C LEU A 98 -24.21 16.26 -6.43
N ARG A 99 -25.31 16.02 -7.16
CA ARG A 99 -26.43 17.00 -7.26
C ARG A 99 -27.09 17.24 -5.92
N GLN A 100 -27.26 16.20 -5.10
CA GLN A 100 -27.83 16.33 -3.77
C GLN A 100 -26.93 17.13 -2.84
N LEU A 101 -25.62 16.86 -2.84
CA LEU A 101 -24.61 17.61 -2.09
C LEU A 101 -24.62 19.09 -2.45
N VAL A 102 -24.60 19.42 -3.74
CA VAL A 102 -24.66 20.81 -4.23
C VAL A 102 -25.95 21.51 -3.79
N ARG A 103 -27.12 20.82 -3.87
CA ARG A 103 -28.41 21.37 -3.40
C ARG A 103 -28.43 21.60 -1.89
N GLY A 104 -27.86 20.67 -1.12
CA GLY A 104 -27.74 20.81 0.33
C GLY A 104 -26.95 22.05 0.73
N VAL A 105 -25.74 22.21 0.19
CA VAL A 105 -24.88 23.38 0.44
C VAL A 105 -25.55 24.69 0.05
N ARG A 106 -26.27 24.70 -1.05
CA ARG A 106 -27.00 25.90 -1.48
C ARG A 106 -28.14 26.29 -0.52
N SER A 107 -28.83 25.31 0.08
CA SER A 107 -29.93 25.57 1.00
C SER A 107 -29.47 26.06 2.39
N THR A 108 -28.32 25.55 2.84
CA THR A 108 -27.76 25.85 4.17
C THR A 108 -26.74 27.00 4.14
N GLY A 109 -26.06 27.20 3.01
CA GLY A 109 -24.92 28.12 2.90
C GLY A 109 -23.62 27.52 3.50
N GLU A 110 -23.68 26.36 4.13
CA GLU A 110 -22.57 25.75 4.82
C GLU A 110 -21.81 24.79 3.88
N THR A 111 -20.49 24.73 4.03
CA THR A 111 -19.65 23.77 3.30
C THR A 111 -19.95 22.36 3.78
N ALA A 112 -20.18 21.44 2.85
CA ALA A 112 -20.38 20.02 3.13
C ALA A 112 -19.32 19.17 2.42
N THR A 113 -18.94 18.06 3.07
CA THR A 113 -18.03 17.06 2.50
C THR A 113 -18.64 15.69 2.68
N GLU A 114 -18.74 14.94 1.59
CA GLU A 114 -19.27 13.57 1.59
C GLU A 114 -18.35 12.63 0.84
N SER A 115 -18.28 11.38 1.31
CA SER A 115 -17.59 10.29 0.61
C SER A 115 -18.58 9.52 -0.23
N LEU A 116 -18.39 9.51 -1.54
CA LEU A 116 -19.31 8.97 -2.52
C LEU A 116 -18.63 7.93 -3.41
N ARG A 117 -19.40 6.94 -3.88
CA ARG A 117 -18.91 6.00 -4.90
C ARG A 117 -19.38 6.45 -6.28
N ILE A 118 -18.45 6.86 -7.11
CA ILE A 118 -18.74 7.34 -8.46
C ILE A 118 -18.24 6.32 -9.47
N THR A 119 -19.16 5.88 -10.34
CA THR A 119 -18.82 5.07 -11.50
C THR A 119 -18.44 6.02 -12.63
N ARG A 120 -17.28 5.83 -13.25
CA ARG A 120 -16.83 6.64 -14.38
C ARG A 120 -17.72 6.39 -15.59
N GLY A 121 -18.27 7.44 -16.19
CA GLY A 121 -18.94 7.35 -17.48
C GLY A 121 -17.95 6.85 -18.55
N GLY A 122 -18.11 5.60 -19.03
CA GLY A 122 -17.21 4.95 -19.96
C GLY A 122 -16.84 3.52 -19.51
N LEU A 123 -16.06 2.81 -20.29
CA LEU A 123 -15.74 1.39 -20.21
C LEU A 123 -15.14 0.85 -18.89
N SER A 124 -14.96 1.63 -17.84
CA SER A 124 -14.44 1.18 -16.54
C SER A 124 -15.59 0.88 -15.59
N LEU A 125 -15.79 -0.41 -15.25
CA LEU A 125 -16.84 -0.92 -14.36
C LEU A 125 -16.54 -0.74 -12.86
N ASP A 126 -15.33 -0.30 -12.48
CA ASP A 126 -14.95 -0.20 -11.07
C ASP A 126 -15.37 1.15 -10.46
N PRO A 127 -16.28 1.14 -9.46
CA PRO A 127 -16.66 2.34 -8.73
C PRO A 127 -15.45 2.88 -7.95
N ARG A 128 -15.16 4.18 -8.11
CA ARG A 128 -14.14 4.88 -7.33
C ARG A 128 -14.74 5.55 -6.12
N LEU A 129 -14.05 5.46 -5.01
CA LEU A 129 -14.39 6.22 -3.82
C LEU A 129 -13.82 7.63 -3.95
N VAL A 130 -14.70 8.62 -3.91
CA VAL A 130 -14.28 10.02 -3.97
C VAL A 130 -14.75 10.78 -2.73
N SER A 131 -13.91 11.70 -2.27
CA SER A 131 -14.31 12.74 -1.33
C SER A 131 -14.76 13.96 -2.12
N ALA A 132 -16.07 14.26 -2.06
CA ALA A 132 -16.67 15.41 -2.71
C ALA A 132 -16.92 16.50 -1.67
N ARG A 133 -16.32 17.69 -1.88
CA ARG A 133 -16.52 18.87 -1.05
C ARG A 133 -17.20 19.94 -1.85
N ALA A 134 -18.35 20.41 -1.37
CA ALA A 134 -19.08 21.51 -1.96
C ALA A 134 -19.06 22.73 -1.04
N SER A 135 -18.87 23.91 -1.61
CA SER A 135 -18.83 25.19 -0.89
C SER A 135 -19.57 26.26 -1.69
N ALA A 136 -20.39 27.04 -1.03
CA ALA A 136 -21.11 28.15 -1.68
C ALA A 136 -20.14 29.27 -2.08
N ILE A 137 -20.32 29.82 -3.29
CA ILE A 137 -19.67 31.03 -3.77
C ILE A 137 -20.78 32.06 -4.02
N GLY A 138 -20.92 33.04 -3.11
CA GLY A 138 -22.05 33.94 -3.12
C GLY A 138 -23.36 33.18 -2.92
N THR A 139 -24.44 33.67 -3.51
CA THR A 139 -25.80 33.11 -3.33
C THR A 139 -26.22 32.13 -4.42
N ARG A 140 -25.50 32.07 -5.53
CA ARG A 140 -25.92 31.34 -6.75
C ARG A 140 -24.97 30.30 -7.28
N LEU A 141 -23.71 30.30 -6.83
CA LEU A 141 -22.70 29.41 -7.33
C LEU A 141 -22.23 28.46 -6.22
N VAL A 142 -21.87 27.25 -6.60
CA VAL A 142 -21.24 26.23 -5.71
C VAL A 142 -19.96 25.74 -6.35
N LEU A 143 -18.88 25.83 -5.61
CA LEU A 143 -17.63 25.14 -5.94
C LEU A 143 -17.72 23.70 -5.45
N LEU A 144 -17.55 22.78 -6.35
CA LEU A 144 -17.46 21.34 -6.06
C LEU A 144 -16.03 20.87 -6.35
N ILE A 145 -15.38 20.29 -5.34
CA ILE A 145 -14.05 19.67 -5.45
C ILE A 145 -14.23 18.17 -5.22
N ILE A 146 -13.69 17.35 -6.12
CA ILE A 146 -13.79 15.90 -6.09
C ILE A 146 -12.37 15.34 -6.07
N ARG A 147 -12.02 14.66 -5.00
CA ARG A 147 -10.74 13.99 -4.82
C ARG A 147 -10.93 12.48 -4.83
N ASP A 148 -10.20 11.78 -5.69
CA ASP A 148 -10.15 10.32 -5.66
C ASP A 148 -9.38 9.88 -4.42
N VAL A 149 -10.07 9.21 -3.51
CA VAL A 149 -9.51 8.71 -2.24
C VAL A 149 -9.48 7.18 -2.21
N THR A 150 -9.70 6.53 -3.35
CA THR A 150 -9.81 5.07 -3.45
C THR A 150 -8.57 4.36 -2.90
N GLU A 151 -7.37 4.78 -3.32
CA GLU A 151 -6.12 4.19 -2.83
C GLU A 151 -5.86 4.49 -1.35
N GLN A 152 -6.13 5.74 -0.93
CA GLN A 152 -5.96 6.13 0.47
C GLN A 152 -6.87 5.29 1.40
N GLU A 153 -8.16 5.20 1.07
CA GLU A 153 -9.11 4.41 1.87
C GLU A 153 -8.77 2.92 1.83
N ARG A 154 -8.30 2.40 0.69
CA ARG A 154 -7.83 1.02 0.58
C ARG A 154 -6.62 0.76 1.48
N LEU A 155 -5.67 1.67 1.55
CA LEU A 155 -4.51 1.57 2.44
C LEU A 155 -4.94 1.65 3.91
N ASP A 156 -5.84 2.57 4.25
CA ASP A 156 -6.36 2.72 5.60
C ASP A 156 -7.19 1.49 6.03
N GLN A 157 -7.99 0.94 5.13
CA GLN A 157 -8.73 -0.30 5.38
C GLN A 157 -7.77 -1.48 5.59
N MET A 158 -6.77 -1.63 4.72
CA MET A 158 -5.75 -2.67 4.88
C MET A 158 -5.00 -2.55 6.20
N ARG A 159 -4.76 -1.32 6.68
CA ARG A 159 -4.12 -1.07 7.98
C ARG A 159 -5.04 -1.46 9.14
N ARG A 160 -6.33 -1.08 9.07
CA ARG A 160 -7.32 -1.48 10.10
C ARG A 160 -7.47 -3.00 10.18
N ASP A 161 -7.62 -3.66 9.02
CA ASP A 161 -7.74 -5.11 8.94
C ASP A 161 -6.49 -5.82 9.46
N PHE A 162 -5.30 -5.28 9.18
CA PHE A 162 -4.04 -5.80 9.70
C PHE A 162 -4.00 -5.77 11.23
N VAL A 163 -4.37 -4.65 11.86
CA VAL A 163 -4.38 -4.53 13.33
C VAL A 163 -5.42 -5.46 13.96
N ALA A 164 -6.63 -5.51 13.41
CA ALA A 164 -7.70 -6.36 13.89
C ALA A 164 -7.33 -7.85 13.81
N ASN A 165 -6.87 -8.29 12.62
CA ASN A 165 -6.51 -9.70 12.40
C ASN A 165 -5.28 -10.12 13.21
N THR A 166 -4.27 -9.23 13.34
CA THR A 166 -3.10 -9.47 14.20
C THR A 166 -3.52 -9.69 15.66
N SER A 167 -4.43 -8.84 16.16
CA SER A 167 -4.94 -8.96 17.53
C SER A 167 -5.69 -10.28 17.75
N HIS A 168 -6.49 -10.71 16.77
CA HIS A 168 -7.21 -11.99 16.84
C HIS A 168 -6.25 -13.19 16.79
N GLU A 169 -5.27 -13.19 15.90
CA GLU A 169 -4.29 -14.28 15.75
C GLU A 169 -3.35 -14.37 16.96
N LEU A 170 -3.10 -13.29 17.70
CA LEU A 170 -2.33 -13.29 18.95
C LEU A 170 -3.17 -13.75 20.14
N LYS A 171 -4.47 -13.37 20.21
CA LYS A 171 -5.33 -13.70 21.36
C LYS A 171 -5.54 -15.19 21.51
N THR A 172 -5.70 -15.93 20.43
CA THR A 172 -5.96 -17.38 20.45
C THR A 172 -4.83 -18.17 21.09
N PRO A 173 -3.55 -18.06 20.67
CA PRO A 173 -2.46 -18.80 21.29
C PRO A 173 -2.18 -18.34 22.73
N VAL A 174 -2.33 -17.05 23.04
CA VAL A 174 -2.20 -16.56 24.43
C VAL A 174 -3.25 -17.22 25.34
N GLY A 175 -4.51 -17.28 24.90
CA GLY A 175 -5.56 -17.99 25.64
C GLY A 175 -5.28 -19.48 25.82
N ALA A 176 -4.74 -20.13 24.76
CA ALA A 176 -4.35 -21.53 24.86
C ALA A 176 -3.21 -21.77 25.87
N VAL A 177 -2.20 -20.90 25.90
CA VAL A 177 -1.11 -20.96 26.90
C VAL A 177 -1.65 -20.80 28.31
N SER A 178 -2.57 -19.84 28.55
CA SER A 178 -3.19 -19.63 29.86
C SER A 178 -3.97 -20.87 30.34
N LEU A 179 -4.82 -21.44 29.47
CA LEU A 179 -5.57 -22.66 29.79
C LEU A 179 -4.67 -23.88 30.08
N LEU A 180 -3.58 -24.02 29.29
CA LEU A 180 -2.62 -25.10 29.52
C LEU A 180 -1.83 -24.93 30.82
N ALA A 181 -1.55 -23.68 31.23
CA ALA A 181 -0.93 -23.38 32.51
C ALA A 181 -1.86 -23.76 33.69
N GLU A 182 -3.16 -23.39 33.63
CA GLU A 182 -4.17 -23.82 34.61
C GLU A 182 -4.31 -25.36 34.66
N ALA A 183 -4.24 -26.01 33.46
CA ALA A 183 -4.29 -27.47 33.42
C ALA A 183 -3.06 -28.14 34.08
N ILE A 184 -1.87 -27.51 33.99
CA ILE A 184 -0.66 -27.99 34.69
C ILE A 184 -0.85 -27.89 36.20
N GLU A 185 -1.40 -26.77 36.69
CA GLU A 185 -1.68 -26.62 38.15
C GLU A 185 -2.68 -27.68 38.64
N SER A 186 -3.72 -27.94 37.85
CA SER A 186 -4.73 -28.96 38.18
C SER A 186 -4.21 -30.40 38.10
N ALA A 187 -3.16 -30.67 37.32
CA ALA A 187 -2.56 -31.98 37.12
C ALA A 187 -1.24 -32.15 37.90
N ALA A 188 -0.99 -31.35 38.94
CA ALA A 188 0.29 -31.31 39.66
C ALA A 188 0.75 -32.69 40.19
N ASP A 189 -0.16 -33.57 40.51
CA ASP A 189 0.12 -34.93 41.02
C ASP A 189 0.34 -35.98 39.89
N ASP A 190 0.18 -35.60 38.62
CA ASP A 190 0.40 -36.47 37.46
C ASP A 190 1.56 -35.95 36.57
N PRO A 191 2.80 -36.43 36.79
CA PRO A 191 3.96 -35.93 36.03
C PRO A 191 3.91 -36.23 34.52
N ALA A 192 3.08 -37.20 34.08
CA ALA A 192 2.91 -37.48 32.65
C ALA A 192 2.04 -36.41 31.99
N GLN A 193 0.95 -36.04 32.58
CA GLN A 193 0.08 -34.97 32.11
C GLN A 193 0.80 -33.61 32.14
N VAL A 194 1.51 -33.28 33.25
CA VAL A 194 2.31 -32.05 33.37
C VAL A 194 3.30 -31.94 32.20
N ARG A 195 4.03 -33.01 31.88
CA ARG A 195 4.98 -33.02 30.71
C ARG A 195 4.25 -32.82 29.39
N ALA A 196 3.09 -33.43 29.18
CA ALA A 196 2.31 -33.27 27.96
C ALA A 196 1.81 -31.85 27.79
N PHE A 197 1.30 -31.21 28.84
CA PHE A 197 0.85 -29.80 28.80
C PHE A 197 2.03 -28.84 28.62
N ALA A 198 3.16 -29.05 29.29
CA ALA A 198 4.36 -28.24 29.11
C ALA A 198 4.90 -28.32 27.67
N SER A 199 4.89 -29.49 27.05
CA SER A 199 5.24 -29.64 25.63
C SER A 199 4.31 -28.85 24.70
N ARG A 200 3.00 -28.83 25.00
CA ARG A 200 2.02 -28.04 24.24
C ARG A 200 2.22 -26.54 24.44
N ILE A 201 2.53 -26.08 25.66
CA ILE A 201 2.87 -24.67 25.92
C ILE A 201 4.10 -24.26 25.08
N SER A 202 5.15 -25.09 25.06
CA SER A 202 6.36 -24.83 24.30
C SER A 202 6.07 -24.73 22.80
N ALA A 203 5.20 -25.60 22.26
CA ALA A 203 4.77 -25.53 20.87
C ALA A 203 4.00 -24.24 20.56
N GLU A 204 3.09 -23.82 21.46
CA GLU A 204 2.30 -22.61 21.28
C GLU A 204 3.14 -21.33 21.40
N ALA A 205 4.09 -21.30 22.35
CA ALA A 205 5.08 -20.22 22.44
C ALA A 205 5.95 -20.11 21.18
N GLY A 206 6.35 -21.25 20.59
CA GLY A 206 7.04 -21.29 19.31
C GLY A 206 6.21 -20.69 18.16
N ARG A 207 4.90 -20.98 18.12
CA ARG A 207 3.98 -20.38 17.15
C ARG A 207 3.85 -18.85 17.31
N LEU A 208 3.74 -18.39 18.57
CA LEU A 208 3.74 -16.96 18.88
C LEU A 208 5.02 -16.27 18.40
N GLY A 209 6.18 -16.87 18.64
CA GLY A 209 7.46 -16.37 18.15
C GLY A 209 7.51 -16.24 16.61
N GLN A 210 7.01 -17.25 15.91
CA GLN A 210 6.92 -17.20 14.45
C GLN A 210 5.95 -16.14 13.95
N LEU A 211 4.78 -15.97 14.59
CA LEU A 211 3.80 -14.95 14.24
C LEU A 211 4.37 -13.55 14.44
N THR A 212 4.97 -13.28 15.60
CA THR A 212 5.61 -11.98 15.89
C THR A 212 6.75 -11.68 14.94
N GLY A 213 7.57 -12.66 14.59
CA GLY A 213 8.62 -12.53 13.57
C GLY A 213 8.05 -12.08 12.22
N ARG A 214 7.00 -12.73 11.73
CA ARG A 214 6.34 -12.37 10.46
C ARG A 214 5.69 -10.99 10.48
N ILE A 215 5.10 -10.58 11.62
CA ILE A 215 4.56 -9.23 11.81
C ILE A 215 5.67 -8.19 11.72
N MET A 216 6.79 -8.43 12.39
CA MET A 216 7.95 -7.52 12.35
C MET A 216 8.56 -7.43 10.95
N SER A 217 8.69 -8.55 10.23
CA SER A 217 9.14 -8.55 8.83
C SER A 217 8.22 -7.73 7.94
N LEU A 218 6.90 -7.92 8.06
CA LEU A 218 5.93 -7.15 7.29
C LEU A 218 5.97 -5.66 7.65
N SER A 219 6.13 -5.33 8.93
CA SER A 219 6.29 -3.94 9.39
C SER A 219 7.54 -3.27 8.80
N ARG A 220 8.68 -3.97 8.76
CA ARG A 220 9.92 -3.48 8.12
C ARG A 220 9.73 -3.28 6.62
N LEU A 221 9.01 -4.17 5.94
CA LEU A 221 8.70 -4.05 4.51
C LEU A 221 7.75 -2.90 4.20
N GLN A 222 7.02 -2.36 5.17
CA GLN A 222 6.10 -1.23 5.01
C GLN A 222 6.70 0.13 5.37
N ALA A 223 7.81 0.16 6.11
CA ALA A 223 8.53 1.39 6.35
C ALA A 223 8.89 2.03 5.00
N GLU A 224 8.55 3.31 4.82
CA GLU A 224 8.74 4.07 3.57
C GLU A 224 10.23 4.26 3.21
N ASP A 225 11.12 4.05 4.14
CA ASP A 225 12.56 4.04 3.88
C ASP A 225 12.89 2.88 2.95
N GLY A 226 13.43 3.21 1.78
CA GLY A 226 13.83 2.25 0.73
C GLY A 226 14.56 1.03 1.28
N LEU A 227 14.96 0.10 0.44
CA LEU A 227 15.78 -1.04 0.86
C LEU A 227 16.96 -0.53 1.70
N THR A 228 17.07 -0.99 2.96
CA THR A 228 18.04 -0.46 3.94
C THR A 228 19.48 -0.79 3.52
N GLU A 229 19.69 -1.91 2.82
CA GLU A 229 20.99 -2.36 2.31
C GLU A 229 20.85 -2.87 0.87
N VAL A 230 20.89 -1.95 -0.08
CA VAL A 230 20.87 -2.32 -1.51
C VAL A 230 22.27 -2.69 -1.96
N ALA A 231 22.53 -3.98 -2.07
CA ALA A 231 23.79 -4.54 -2.53
C ALA A 231 23.59 -5.54 -3.69
N PRO A 232 24.64 -5.91 -4.44
CA PRO A 232 24.59 -7.07 -5.32
C PRO A 232 24.38 -8.35 -4.49
N VAL A 233 23.33 -9.09 -4.80
CA VAL A 233 22.92 -10.32 -4.10
C VAL A 233 23.05 -11.51 -5.03
N SER A 234 23.75 -12.55 -4.56
CA SER A 234 23.86 -13.83 -5.26
C SER A 234 22.59 -14.65 -5.05
N ILE A 235 21.88 -14.96 -6.14
CA ILE A 235 20.70 -15.84 -6.09
C ILE A 235 21.06 -17.25 -5.65
N ASP A 236 22.30 -17.68 -5.91
CA ASP A 236 22.80 -18.98 -5.42
C ASP A 236 22.82 -19.05 -3.89
N GLU A 237 23.26 -17.97 -3.23
CA GLU A 237 23.30 -17.87 -1.77
C GLU A 237 21.91 -17.75 -1.17
N VAL A 238 21.04 -16.95 -1.78
CA VAL A 238 19.63 -16.81 -1.35
C VAL A 238 18.92 -18.17 -1.34
N ILE A 239 19.03 -18.93 -2.44
CA ILE A 239 18.38 -20.24 -2.54
C ILE A 239 19.01 -21.25 -1.58
N ALA A 240 20.34 -21.28 -1.46
CA ALA A 240 21.03 -22.19 -0.55
C ALA A 240 20.57 -21.96 0.90
N SER A 241 20.57 -20.71 1.38
CA SER A 241 20.12 -20.35 2.72
C SER A 241 18.63 -20.66 2.94
N SER A 242 17.78 -20.37 1.93
CA SER A 242 16.34 -20.65 2.02
C SER A 242 16.06 -22.16 2.09
N ILE A 243 16.76 -22.98 1.32
CA ILE A 243 16.61 -24.44 1.36
C ILE A 243 17.12 -24.97 2.70
N GLU A 244 18.32 -24.59 3.14
CA GLU A 244 18.93 -25.02 4.39
C GLU A 244 18.01 -24.77 5.60
N ALA A 245 17.39 -23.58 5.66
CA ALA A 245 16.45 -23.23 6.72
C ALA A 245 15.20 -24.12 6.78
N HIS A 246 14.86 -24.83 5.69
CA HIS A 246 13.63 -25.63 5.59
C HIS A 246 13.88 -27.15 5.45
N VAL A 247 15.13 -27.62 5.48
CA VAL A 247 15.45 -29.06 5.36
C VAL A 247 14.75 -29.88 6.44
N VAL A 248 14.85 -29.48 7.70
CA VAL A 248 14.23 -30.21 8.83
C VAL A 248 12.71 -30.27 8.70
N GLN A 249 12.10 -29.18 8.24
CA GLN A 249 10.65 -29.12 8.01
C GLN A 249 10.23 -30.04 6.86
N ALA A 250 11.00 -30.08 5.77
CA ALA A 250 10.74 -30.92 4.62
C ALA A 250 10.88 -32.41 4.97
N ASP A 251 11.95 -32.79 5.69
CA ASP A 251 12.17 -34.15 6.15
C ASP A 251 11.02 -34.63 7.06
N SER A 252 10.59 -33.80 8.00
CA SER A 252 9.47 -34.11 8.90
C SER A 252 8.14 -34.27 8.14
N ALA A 253 7.95 -33.49 7.08
CA ALA A 253 6.79 -33.57 6.18
C ALA A 253 6.91 -34.76 5.19
N GLY A 254 8.10 -35.35 5.03
CA GLY A 254 8.38 -36.35 4.02
C GLY A 254 8.37 -35.81 2.59
N VAL A 255 8.86 -34.57 2.40
CA VAL A 255 8.92 -33.86 1.12
C VAL A 255 10.38 -33.66 0.73
N GLU A 256 10.74 -33.99 -0.51
CA GLU A 256 12.08 -33.76 -1.04
C GLU A 256 12.24 -32.35 -1.57
N LEU A 257 13.30 -31.63 -1.14
CA LEU A 257 13.68 -30.35 -1.70
C LEU A 257 14.72 -30.52 -2.81
N ALA A 258 14.42 -30.03 -4.01
CA ALA A 258 15.32 -30.14 -5.16
C ALA A 258 15.63 -28.76 -5.73
N ARG A 259 16.92 -28.48 -5.99
CA ARG A 259 17.37 -27.27 -6.66
C ARG A 259 17.74 -27.55 -8.10
N GLY A 260 17.29 -26.69 -9.03
CA GLY A 260 17.62 -26.76 -10.45
C GLY A 260 17.89 -25.39 -11.08
N GLY A 261 18.25 -25.41 -12.38
CA GLY A 261 18.37 -24.20 -13.20
C GLY A 261 19.74 -23.52 -13.15
N ASP A 262 19.76 -22.26 -13.56
CA ASP A 262 20.94 -21.45 -13.76
C ASP A 262 21.67 -21.11 -12.46
N ARG A 263 22.98 -20.81 -12.58
CA ARG A 263 23.85 -20.46 -11.47
C ARG A 263 24.69 -19.23 -11.80
N GLY A 264 25.22 -18.59 -10.74
CA GLY A 264 26.04 -17.38 -10.91
C GLY A 264 25.22 -16.17 -11.30
N VAL A 265 23.95 -16.14 -10.95
CA VAL A 265 23.00 -15.07 -11.27
C VAL A 265 22.94 -14.08 -10.12
N TRP A 266 22.88 -12.79 -10.45
CA TRP A 266 22.90 -11.71 -9.48
C TRP A 266 21.73 -10.73 -9.71
N VAL A 267 21.23 -10.20 -8.59
CA VAL A 267 20.21 -9.14 -8.56
C VAL A 267 20.67 -8.04 -7.61
N ARG A 268 20.06 -6.87 -7.69
CA ARG A 268 20.29 -5.76 -6.76
C ARG A 268 19.22 -5.77 -5.69
N GLY A 269 19.60 -5.80 -4.42
CA GLY A 269 18.61 -5.83 -3.35
C GLY A 269 19.16 -6.11 -1.96
N ASP A 270 18.27 -6.55 -1.08
CA ASP A 270 18.54 -7.00 0.28
C ASP A 270 18.44 -8.53 0.34
N ALA A 271 19.56 -9.17 0.67
CA ALA A 271 19.67 -10.63 0.71
C ALA A 271 18.70 -11.26 1.74
N GLN A 272 18.52 -10.64 2.91
CA GLN A 272 17.66 -11.17 3.97
C GLN A 272 16.18 -11.16 3.55
N ILE A 273 15.74 -10.08 2.92
CA ILE A 273 14.39 -9.96 2.41
C ILE A 273 14.12 -11.00 1.31
N LEU A 274 15.09 -11.23 0.43
CA LEU A 274 14.96 -12.23 -0.64
C LEU A 274 14.99 -13.67 -0.07
N ILE A 275 15.85 -13.95 0.92
CA ILE A 275 15.87 -15.25 1.62
C ILE A 275 14.52 -15.51 2.28
N GLU A 276 13.95 -14.51 2.95
CA GLU A 276 12.63 -14.64 3.57
C GLU A 276 11.52 -14.86 2.54
N ALA A 277 11.56 -14.16 1.42
CA ALA A 277 10.56 -14.32 0.35
C ALA A 277 10.61 -15.74 -0.25
N VAL A 278 11.80 -16.23 -0.63
CA VAL A 278 11.96 -17.59 -1.16
C VAL A 278 11.62 -18.64 -0.09
N GLY A 279 12.03 -18.41 1.16
CA GLY A 279 11.71 -19.28 2.29
C GLY A 279 10.20 -19.40 2.52
N ASN A 280 9.43 -18.31 2.44
CA ASN A 280 7.97 -18.36 2.56
C ASN A 280 7.32 -19.20 1.44
N LEU A 281 7.86 -19.14 0.21
CA LEU A 281 7.37 -19.99 -0.88
C LEU A 281 7.69 -21.46 -0.62
N ILE A 282 8.92 -21.77 -0.17
CA ILE A 282 9.34 -23.14 0.18
C ILE A 282 8.49 -23.70 1.32
N ALA A 283 8.29 -22.92 2.39
CA ALA A 283 7.45 -23.32 3.53
C ALA A 283 6.02 -23.65 3.10
N ASN A 284 5.41 -22.81 2.27
CA ASN A 284 4.07 -23.06 1.72
C ASN A 284 4.07 -24.34 0.86
N ALA A 285 5.03 -24.49 -0.04
CA ALA A 285 5.15 -25.66 -0.89
C ALA A 285 5.25 -26.97 -0.07
N ILE A 286 6.02 -26.99 1.03
CA ILE A 286 6.13 -28.14 1.93
C ILE A 286 4.79 -28.44 2.61
N VAL A 287 4.11 -27.41 3.15
CA VAL A 287 2.86 -27.57 3.91
C VAL A 287 1.72 -28.12 3.06
N TYR A 288 1.65 -27.70 1.80
CA TYR A 288 0.55 -28.10 0.91
C TYR A 288 0.83 -29.32 0.06
N SER A 289 2.06 -29.80 0.04
CA SER A 289 2.47 -31.00 -0.70
C SER A 289 2.15 -32.30 0.06
N PRO A 290 1.78 -33.38 -0.64
CA PRO A 290 1.61 -34.68 -0.02
C PRO A 290 2.98 -35.32 0.37
N ARG A 291 2.96 -36.25 1.32
CA ARG A 291 4.18 -37.03 1.65
C ARG A 291 4.71 -37.80 0.44
N GLY A 292 6.00 -37.87 0.30
CA GLY A 292 6.67 -38.52 -0.82
C GLY A 292 6.73 -37.68 -2.09
N SER A 293 6.26 -36.43 -2.06
CA SER A 293 6.36 -35.50 -3.19
C SER A 293 7.66 -34.70 -3.19
N ARG A 294 7.89 -33.99 -4.27
CA ARG A 294 9.07 -33.13 -4.46
C ARG A 294 8.64 -31.67 -4.61
N VAL A 295 9.33 -30.77 -3.91
CA VAL A 295 9.29 -29.31 -4.09
C VAL A 295 10.54 -28.89 -4.85
N GLY A 296 10.35 -28.29 -6.04
CA GLY A 296 11.45 -27.82 -6.89
C GLY A 296 11.68 -26.32 -6.72
N VAL A 297 12.95 -25.94 -6.54
CA VAL A 297 13.37 -24.52 -6.58
C VAL A 297 14.26 -24.34 -7.80
N GLY A 298 13.71 -23.73 -8.85
CA GLY A 298 14.40 -23.52 -10.14
C GLY A 298 14.79 -22.06 -10.34
N VAL A 299 15.91 -21.82 -11.03
CA VAL A 299 16.33 -20.50 -11.49
C VAL A 299 16.42 -20.51 -13.00
N LYS A 300 15.88 -19.48 -13.63
CA LYS A 300 16.08 -19.20 -15.04
C LYS A 300 16.47 -17.71 -15.16
N ALA A 301 17.49 -17.44 -15.94
CA ALA A 301 17.91 -16.08 -16.21
C ALA A 301 17.99 -15.86 -17.72
N ASP A 302 17.49 -14.69 -18.15
CA ASP A 302 17.77 -14.14 -19.46
C ASP A 302 18.66 -12.89 -19.32
N ASP A 303 18.75 -12.06 -20.37
CA ASP A 303 19.64 -10.90 -20.34
C ASP A 303 19.23 -9.85 -19.32
N ASP A 304 17.93 -9.66 -19.05
CA ASP A 304 17.38 -8.59 -18.23
C ASP A 304 16.73 -9.05 -16.94
N VAL A 305 16.29 -10.31 -16.87
CA VAL A 305 15.40 -10.80 -15.80
C VAL A 305 15.89 -12.13 -15.24
N VAL A 306 15.77 -12.25 -13.91
CA VAL A 306 15.95 -13.50 -13.18
C VAL A 306 14.60 -14.00 -12.71
N GLU A 307 14.28 -15.25 -12.99
CA GLU A 307 13.09 -15.95 -12.51
C GLU A 307 13.50 -17.01 -11.47
N ILE A 308 12.94 -16.90 -10.27
CA ILE A 308 13.07 -17.91 -9.21
C ILE A 308 11.71 -18.59 -9.06
N ALA A 309 11.60 -19.83 -9.47
CA ALA A 309 10.37 -20.61 -9.45
C ALA A 309 10.39 -21.63 -8.31
N VAL A 310 9.36 -21.61 -7.47
CA VAL A 310 9.10 -22.65 -6.47
C VAL A 310 7.86 -23.42 -6.89
N SER A 311 8.03 -24.71 -7.18
CA SER A 311 6.97 -25.58 -7.69
C SER A 311 6.66 -26.69 -6.68
N ASP A 312 5.37 -26.86 -6.39
CA ASP A 312 4.85 -27.92 -5.52
C ASP A 312 3.93 -28.89 -6.29
N GLN A 313 3.69 -30.05 -5.71
CA GLN A 313 2.76 -31.06 -6.19
C GLN A 313 1.51 -31.14 -5.27
N GLY A 314 1.14 -30.01 -4.69
CA GLY A 314 0.07 -29.90 -3.71
C GLY A 314 -1.34 -29.87 -4.30
N ILE A 315 -2.26 -29.44 -3.47
CA ILE A 315 -3.69 -29.35 -3.80
C ILE A 315 -4.02 -28.37 -4.91
N GLY A 316 -3.10 -27.43 -5.23
CA GLY A 316 -3.37 -26.32 -6.14
C GLY A 316 -4.32 -25.29 -5.56
N ILE A 317 -4.62 -24.25 -6.34
CA ILE A 317 -5.35 -23.05 -5.95
C ILE A 317 -6.49 -22.85 -6.96
N ALA A 318 -7.70 -22.63 -6.45
CA ALA A 318 -8.86 -22.32 -7.27
C ALA A 318 -8.70 -20.96 -7.97
N GLU A 319 -9.31 -20.79 -9.13
CA GLU A 319 -9.18 -19.58 -9.93
C GLU A 319 -9.65 -18.31 -9.19
N ALA A 320 -10.75 -18.44 -8.46
CA ALA A 320 -11.32 -17.35 -7.66
C ALA A 320 -10.39 -16.84 -6.55
N ASP A 321 -9.45 -17.67 -6.09
CA ASP A 321 -8.56 -17.35 -4.98
C ASP A 321 -7.20 -16.81 -5.42
N ARG A 322 -6.81 -16.97 -6.72
CA ARG A 322 -5.46 -16.68 -7.21
C ARG A 322 -4.98 -15.25 -6.98
N GLU A 323 -5.87 -14.27 -7.06
CA GLU A 323 -5.53 -12.87 -6.78
C GLU A 323 -5.50 -12.60 -5.28
N ARG A 324 -6.44 -13.21 -4.55
CA ARG A 324 -6.66 -12.97 -3.13
C ARG A 324 -5.63 -13.61 -2.21
N ILE A 325 -4.96 -14.69 -2.62
CA ILE A 325 -3.94 -15.35 -1.80
C ILE A 325 -2.74 -14.45 -1.46
N PHE A 326 -2.56 -13.34 -2.16
CA PHE A 326 -1.55 -12.34 -1.87
C PHE A 326 -2.04 -11.23 -0.92
N GLU A 327 -3.35 -11.25 -0.57
CA GLU A 327 -3.91 -10.39 0.47
C GLU A 327 -3.42 -10.85 1.85
N ARG A 328 -3.26 -9.91 2.78
CA ARG A 328 -2.82 -10.21 4.14
C ARG A 328 -3.89 -10.99 4.88
N PHE A 329 -3.48 -12.02 5.63
CA PHE A 329 -4.36 -12.93 6.39
C PHE A 329 -5.37 -13.71 5.55
N TYR A 330 -5.34 -13.57 4.22
CA TYR A 330 -6.22 -14.34 3.37
C TYR A 330 -5.86 -15.82 3.38
N ARG A 331 -6.88 -16.66 3.43
CA ARG A 331 -6.77 -18.12 3.50
C ARG A 331 -7.93 -18.72 2.71
N ALA A 332 -7.64 -19.48 1.67
CA ALA A 332 -8.65 -20.13 0.83
C ALA A 332 -9.43 -21.24 1.59
N ASP A 333 -8.82 -21.84 2.64
CA ASP A 333 -9.44 -22.85 3.50
C ASP A 333 -9.03 -22.62 4.95
N GLU A 334 -9.91 -21.97 5.73
CA GLU A 334 -9.67 -21.65 7.15
C GLU A 334 -9.56 -22.90 8.03
N ALA A 335 -10.33 -23.95 7.76
CA ALA A 335 -10.40 -25.13 8.60
C ALA A 335 -9.10 -25.96 8.52
N ARG A 336 -8.56 -26.12 7.32
CA ARG A 336 -7.31 -26.82 7.07
C ARG A 336 -6.10 -26.01 7.55
N SER A 337 -6.14 -24.72 7.33
CA SER A 337 -5.05 -23.81 7.68
C SER A 337 -4.85 -23.64 9.18
N ARG A 338 -5.92 -23.74 10.00
CA ARG A 338 -5.78 -23.79 11.49
C ARG A 338 -4.95 -24.99 11.95
N ARG A 339 -5.04 -26.13 11.27
CA ARG A 339 -4.27 -27.33 11.59
C ARG A 339 -2.80 -27.23 11.18
N THR A 340 -2.49 -26.44 10.14
CA THR A 340 -1.13 -26.26 9.61
C THR A 340 -0.42 -25.01 10.12
N GLY A 341 -1.08 -24.18 10.96
CA GLY A 341 -0.48 -23.01 11.59
C GLY A 341 -0.16 -21.85 10.63
N GLY A 342 -0.79 -21.82 9.46
CA GLY A 342 -0.57 -20.75 8.48
C GLY A 342 -1.20 -19.43 8.95
N THR A 343 -0.44 -18.33 8.94
CA THR A 343 -0.90 -16.99 9.36
C THR A 343 -1.53 -16.16 8.23
N GLY A 344 -1.47 -16.63 6.98
CA GLY A 344 -1.90 -15.83 5.82
C GLY A 344 -1.00 -14.64 5.48
N LEU A 345 0.17 -14.52 6.13
CA LEU A 345 1.11 -13.41 5.88
C LEU A 345 2.22 -13.76 4.88
N GLY A 346 2.54 -15.03 4.69
CA GLY A 346 3.72 -15.44 3.91
C GLY A 346 3.69 -14.96 2.46
N LEU A 347 2.59 -15.13 1.74
CA LEU A 347 2.49 -14.71 0.33
C LEU A 347 2.42 -13.19 0.17
N SER A 348 1.85 -12.46 1.12
CA SER A 348 1.89 -10.99 1.13
C SER A 348 3.32 -10.47 1.35
N ILE A 349 4.13 -11.13 2.19
CA ILE A 349 5.56 -10.83 2.35
C ILE A 349 6.29 -11.06 1.02
N VAL A 350 6.05 -12.18 0.33
CA VAL A 350 6.65 -12.45 -0.99
C VAL A 350 6.34 -11.35 -1.98
N LYS A 351 5.07 -10.95 -2.10
CA LYS A 351 4.63 -9.90 -3.00
C LYS A 351 5.34 -8.56 -2.70
N HIS A 352 5.33 -8.13 -1.44
CA HIS A 352 5.98 -6.88 -1.04
C HIS A 352 7.49 -6.91 -1.21
N ALA A 353 8.15 -8.00 -0.82
CA ALA A 353 9.58 -8.21 -1.02
C ALA A 353 9.96 -8.07 -2.50
N THR A 354 9.22 -8.74 -3.38
CA THR A 354 9.46 -8.70 -4.82
C THR A 354 9.24 -7.31 -5.40
N GLN A 355 8.15 -6.63 -5.03
CA GLN A 355 7.85 -5.27 -5.48
C GLN A 355 8.92 -4.25 -5.05
N ARG A 356 9.43 -4.35 -3.82
CA ARG A 356 10.53 -3.48 -3.33
C ARG A 356 11.84 -3.67 -4.11
N HIS A 357 12.03 -4.83 -4.72
CA HIS A 357 13.16 -5.13 -5.59
C HIS A 357 12.89 -4.81 -7.06
N GLY A 358 11.81 -4.07 -7.37
CA GLY A 358 11.43 -3.71 -8.74
C GLY A 358 10.94 -4.87 -9.59
N GLY A 359 10.51 -5.96 -8.95
CA GLY A 359 10.06 -7.18 -9.59
C GLY A 359 8.56 -7.44 -9.47
N GLU A 360 8.14 -8.60 -9.96
CA GLU A 360 6.76 -9.09 -9.89
C GLU A 360 6.71 -10.57 -9.49
N VAL A 361 5.59 -10.99 -8.87
CA VAL A 361 5.31 -12.40 -8.57
C VAL A 361 4.27 -12.91 -9.55
N ARG A 362 4.53 -14.05 -10.17
CA ARG A 362 3.58 -14.77 -11.02
C ARG A 362 3.17 -16.09 -10.38
N LEU A 363 1.94 -16.50 -10.63
CA LEU A 363 1.38 -17.75 -10.18
C LEU A 363 0.83 -18.56 -11.36
N TRP A 364 1.27 -19.80 -11.46
CA TRP A 364 0.56 -20.83 -12.18
C TRP A 364 0.06 -21.88 -11.18
N SER A 365 -1.21 -22.23 -11.23
CA SER A 365 -1.78 -23.25 -10.36
C SER A 365 -3.01 -23.89 -10.98
N ARG A 366 -3.19 -25.18 -10.72
CA ARG A 366 -4.42 -25.92 -11.06
C ARG A 366 -4.81 -26.81 -9.87
N PRO A 367 -6.09 -26.80 -9.47
CA PRO A 367 -6.59 -27.73 -8.44
C PRO A 367 -6.20 -29.17 -8.74
N GLY A 368 -5.61 -29.85 -7.75
CA GLY A 368 -5.13 -31.22 -7.84
C GLY A 368 -3.82 -31.43 -8.61
N ARG A 369 -3.18 -30.38 -9.13
CA ARG A 369 -1.92 -30.47 -9.89
C ARG A 369 -0.75 -29.70 -9.27
N GLY A 370 -0.99 -29.03 -8.13
CA GLY A 370 0.00 -28.20 -7.47
C GLY A 370 0.04 -26.76 -8.00
N SER A 371 1.08 -26.04 -7.55
CA SER A 371 1.30 -24.64 -7.87
C SER A 371 2.76 -24.35 -8.22
N THR A 372 2.99 -23.32 -9.00
CA THR A 372 4.30 -22.75 -9.26
C THR A 372 4.24 -21.25 -9.03
N PHE A 373 4.96 -20.79 -8.04
CA PHE A 373 5.16 -19.37 -7.77
C PHE A 373 6.48 -18.94 -8.37
N THR A 374 6.48 -17.89 -9.16
CA THR A 374 7.67 -17.36 -9.83
C THR A 374 7.93 -15.93 -9.40
N ILE A 375 9.05 -15.67 -8.74
CA ILE A 375 9.57 -14.34 -8.44
C ILE A 375 10.40 -13.90 -9.63
N ARG A 376 10.09 -12.76 -10.24
CA ARG A 376 10.83 -12.13 -11.33
C ARG A 376 11.50 -10.87 -10.84
N LEU A 377 12.81 -10.76 -11.03
CA LEU A 377 13.63 -9.63 -10.56
C LEU A 377 14.52 -9.11 -11.68
N PRO A 378 14.83 -7.79 -11.71
CA PRO A 378 15.83 -7.25 -12.62
C PRO A 378 17.19 -7.88 -12.37
N ARG A 379 17.82 -8.40 -13.44
CA ARG A 379 19.16 -8.98 -13.41
C ARG A 379 20.23 -7.88 -13.37
N ILE A 380 21.33 -8.15 -12.70
CA ILE A 380 22.56 -7.36 -12.81
C ILE A 380 23.75 -8.28 -13.13
N ASP A 381 24.81 -7.68 -13.64
CA ASP A 381 26.08 -8.37 -13.84
C ASP A 381 26.71 -8.75 -12.50
N ALA A 382 27.45 -9.87 -12.49
CA ALA A 382 28.21 -10.28 -11.32
C ALA A 382 29.21 -9.17 -10.92
N PRO A 383 29.32 -8.83 -9.63
CA PRO A 383 30.31 -7.86 -9.19
C PRO A 383 31.72 -8.33 -9.53
N ALA A 384 32.55 -7.43 -10.05
CA ALA A 384 33.87 -7.71 -10.64
C ALA A 384 34.85 -8.48 -9.72
N ASN A 385 34.51 -8.71 -8.46
CA ASN A 385 35.41 -9.28 -7.44
C ASN A 385 35.08 -10.71 -6.98
N THR A 386 34.15 -11.43 -7.61
CA THR A 386 33.71 -12.76 -7.15
C THR A 386 34.36 -13.95 -7.87
N GLY A 387 35.38 -13.78 -8.70
CA GLY A 387 35.81 -14.84 -9.58
C GLY A 387 37.30 -15.07 -9.86
N GLN A 388 38.23 -14.86 -8.92
CA GLN A 388 39.62 -15.35 -9.13
C GLN A 388 40.33 -15.75 -7.84
N GLY A 389 39.91 -16.79 -7.22
CA GLY A 389 40.61 -17.25 -6.05
C GLY A 389 40.36 -18.69 -5.69
N LYS A 390 40.57 -19.68 -6.59
CA LYS A 390 40.84 -21.11 -6.21
C LYS A 390 41.03 -22.09 -7.36
N LYS A 391 41.33 -21.69 -8.61
CA LYS A 391 41.57 -22.67 -9.70
C LYS A 391 42.95 -22.64 -10.35
N SER A 392 43.96 -21.91 -9.85
CA SER A 392 45.29 -21.87 -10.52
C SER A 392 46.45 -22.52 -9.75
N LYS A 393 46.23 -23.22 -8.62
CA LYS A 393 47.33 -23.90 -7.88
C LYS A 393 47.45 -25.42 -8.06
N LYS A 394 46.64 -26.06 -8.90
CA LYS A 394 46.71 -27.54 -9.10
C LYS A 394 47.22 -27.99 -10.45
N LYS A 395 47.68 -27.10 -11.34
CA LYS A 395 48.18 -27.48 -12.69
C LYS A 395 49.67 -27.21 -12.95
N ARG A 396 50.45 -26.78 -11.93
CA ARG A 396 51.91 -26.52 -12.08
C ARG A 396 52.85 -27.46 -11.34
N ALA A 397 52.37 -28.55 -10.74
CA ALA A 397 53.21 -29.55 -10.03
C ALA A 397 53.40 -30.89 -10.78
N ARG A 398 53.23 -30.88 -12.11
CA ARG A 398 53.39 -32.12 -12.90
C ARG A 398 54.15 -31.89 -14.20
N LYS A 399 55.27 -31.15 -14.15
CA LYS A 399 56.23 -31.12 -15.28
C LYS A 399 57.58 -30.62 -14.78
N ALA A 400 58.42 -31.53 -14.21
CA ALA A 400 59.89 -31.46 -14.23
C ALA A 400 60.46 -32.64 -13.45
N VAL A 401 60.73 -33.74 -14.12
CA VAL A 401 61.78 -34.67 -13.75
C VAL A 401 62.62 -34.89 -15.02
N PRO A 402 63.86 -34.45 -15.08
CA PRO A 402 64.81 -34.88 -16.10
C PRO A 402 65.50 -36.16 -15.65
N ALA A 403 65.57 -37.09 -16.59
CA ALA A 403 66.43 -38.26 -16.52
C ALA A 403 67.90 -37.84 -16.67
N THR A 404 68.76 -38.37 -15.85
CA THR A 404 70.11 -38.74 -16.24
C THR A 404 70.78 -39.47 -15.09
N GLY A 405 71.34 -40.64 -15.41
CA GLY A 405 72.71 -41.00 -15.07
C GLY A 405 72.82 -42.37 -14.44
N ALA A 406 73.12 -43.37 -15.27
CA ALA A 406 73.64 -44.67 -14.84
C ALA A 406 75.01 -44.51 -14.12
N THR A 407 75.20 -45.28 -13.05
CA THR A 407 76.53 -45.90 -12.81
C THR A 407 76.38 -47.16 -11.91
N ARG A 408 76.88 -48.22 -12.36
CA ARG A 408 77.09 -49.55 -11.91
C ARG A 408 78.20 -49.56 -10.87
N VAL A 409 78.12 -50.33 -9.77
CA VAL A 409 79.20 -51.10 -9.07
C VAL A 409 78.47 -51.87 -7.94
N ARG A 410 78.36 -53.06 -7.92
CA ARG A 410 79.01 -54.40 -7.70
C ARG A 410 79.54 -54.52 -6.28
N ASN A 411 79.24 -55.68 -5.71
CA ASN A 411 79.85 -56.44 -4.55
C ASN A 411 79.23 -55.97 -3.19
N GLY A 412 78.95 -56.87 -2.28
CA GLY A 412 79.17 -58.31 -2.10
C GLY A 412 78.77 -58.65 -0.69
N GLU A 413 78.33 -59.86 -0.54
CA GLU A 413 78.53 -60.84 0.55
C GLU A 413 78.24 -60.48 2.02
N THR A 414 77.47 -61.40 2.53
CA THR A 414 77.59 -62.11 3.85
C THR A 414 77.09 -61.39 5.11
N ALA A 415 76.09 -61.86 5.76
CA ALA A 415 75.90 -62.99 6.72
C ALA A 415 74.41 -63.11 7.04
#